data_4e636a2e375be4d185cdd27735c78593
#
_entry.id   4e636a2e375be4d185cdd27735c78593
#
_cell.length_a   1.000
_cell.length_b   1.000
_cell.length_c   1.000
_cell.angle_alpha   90.00
_cell.angle_beta   90.00
_cell.angle_gamma   90.00
#
_symmetry.space_group_name_H-M   'P 1'
#
loop_
_entity.id
_entity.type
_entity.pdbx_description
1 polymer ?
#
loop_
_entity_poly.entity_id
_entity_poly.type
_entity_poly.pdbx_seq_one_letter_code
_entity_poly.pdbx_strand_id
1 'polypeptide(L)'
;MAVQETDGRQTAMRIDMNSDMGESFGRWTLGDDEALLDVVSSANVACGFHAGDPSVMLRTLSYAASRGVMVGAHVAYRDLAGFGRRYVDESPDELKADVMYQIAALEGMARSVGAQVRYVKPHGALYNRIVRDESQAAAVVEAIRSVDASLAILTQPGAVVGRLAAQAGLRVFHEAFADRAYNVDGTLVSRRLPDAVIADPAEVAARVLRMVCEHEVVAIDGTVVPLNADSV
;
A
#
# COMPACT_ATOMS: atom_id res chain seq x y z
N MET A 1 -32.44 4.01 42.35
CA MET A 1 -32.44 3.27 41.06
C MET A 1 -31.99 4.25 39.99
N ALA A 2 -30.73 4.18 39.58
CA ALA A 2 -30.20 5.01 38.48
C ALA A 2 -30.40 4.26 37.18
N VAL A 3 -31.16 4.86 36.27
CA VAL A 3 -31.33 4.38 34.89
C VAL A 3 -30.07 4.76 34.15
N GLN A 4 -29.27 3.77 33.74
CA GLN A 4 -28.21 3.97 32.78
C GLN A 4 -28.85 4.08 31.39
N GLU A 5 -28.87 5.29 30.84
CA GLU A 5 -29.10 5.51 29.41
C GLU A 5 -27.88 4.98 28.69
N THR A 6 -28.02 3.87 27.99
CA THR A 6 -27.05 3.40 27.02
C THR A 6 -27.19 4.28 25.77
N ASP A 7 -26.25 5.23 25.61
CA ASP A 7 -26.09 6.04 24.41
C ASP A 7 -25.73 5.10 23.22
N GLY A 8 -26.74 4.78 22.41
CA GLY A 8 -26.63 3.87 21.27
C GLY A 8 -25.97 4.54 20.07
N ARG A 9 -24.77 5.08 20.25
CA ARG A 9 -23.92 5.46 19.10
C ARG A 9 -23.43 4.17 18.45
N GLN A 10 -24.06 3.76 17.37
CA GLN A 10 -23.45 2.85 16.41
C GLN A 10 -22.09 3.44 16.05
N THR A 11 -21.02 2.82 16.50
CA THR A 11 -19.66 3.18 16.09
C THR A 11 -19.60 2.86 14.59
N ALA A 12 -19.62 3.88 13.75
CA ALA A 12 -19.51 3.68 12.30
C ALA A 12 -18.19 2.94 12.04
N MET A 13 -18.28 1.78 11.43
CA MET A 13 -17.08 1.05 10.99
C MET A 13 -16.37 1.90 9.94
N ARG A 14 -15.07 2.04 10.09
CA ARG A 14 -14.23 2.82 9.18
C ARG A 14 -13.04 1.97 8.78
N ILE A 15 -12.69 2.04 7.51
CA ILE A 15 -11.47 1.47 6.96
C ILE A 15 -10.76 2.53 6.14
N ASP A 16 -9.45 2.50 6.12
CA ASP A 16 -8.68 3.30 5.19
C ASP A 16 -8.85 2.76 3.77
N MET A 17 -9.01 3.67 2.80
CA MET A 17 -9.02 3.34 1.38
C MET A 17 -7.77 3.92 0.75
N ASN A 18 -6.89 3.06 0.24
CA ASN A 18 -5.66 3.47 -0.39
C ASN A 18 -5.64 3.20 -1.89
N SER A 19 -4.89 3.99 -2.64
CA SER A 19 -4.64 3.75 -4.07
C SER A 19 -3.22 4.11 -4.45
N ASP A 20 -2.68 3.37 -5.43
CA ASP A 20 -1.41 3.67 -6.07
C ASP A 20 -1.57 4.85 -7.02
N MET A 21 -0.71 5.86 -6.90
CA MET A 21 -0.84 7.15 -7.58
C MET A 21 0.50 7.73 -8.01
N GLY A 22 0.46 8.77 -8.85
CA GLY A 22 1.67 9.38 -9.35
C GLY A 22 2.44 8.48 -10.30
N GLU A 23 1.76 7.54 -10.95
CA GLU A 23 2.39 6.52 -11.80
C GLU A 23 2.53 6.93 -13.27
N SER A 24 2.10 8.14 -13.65
CA SER A 24 2.43 8.73 -14.94
C SER A 24 3.93 9.01 -15.04
N PHE A 25 4.49 9.06 -16.26
CA PHE A 25 5.91 9.36 -16.48
C PHE A 25 6.12 10.08 -17.81
N GLY A 26 6.67 11.28 -17.76
CA GLY A 26 6.94 12.12 -18.94
C GLY A 26 5.66 12.38 -19.73
N ARG A 27 5.57 11.78 -20.93
CA ARG A 27 4.41 11.90 -21.82
C ARG A 27 3.37 10.78 -21.63
N TRP A 28 3.68 9.78 -20.83
CA TRP A 28 2.76 8.68 -20.56
C TRP A 28 1.87 9.03 -19.37
N THR A 29 0.57 9.05 -19.61
CA THR A 29 -0.43 9.25 -18.57
C THR A 29 -0.98 7.89 -18.14
N LEU A 30 -0.99 7.65 -16.84
CA LEU A 30 -1.55 6.45 -16.23
C LEU A 30 -2.44 6.83 -15.07
N GLY A 31 -3.68 6.33 -15.08
CA GLY A 31 -4.67 6.64 -14.04
C GLY A 31 -5.23 8.06 -14.13
N ASP A 32 -6.08 8.39 -13.16
CA ASP A 32 -6.65 9.71 -12.93
C ASP A 32 -6.48 10.03 -11.43
N ASP A 33 -5.28 10.49 -11.08
CA ASP A 33 -4.90 10.77 -9.69
C ASP A 33 -5.85 11.78 -9.04
N GLU A 34 -6.31 12.77 -9.80
CA GLU A 34 -7.14 13.85 -9.28
C GLU A 34 -8.52 13.32 -8.87
N ALA A 35 -9.15 12.51 -9.72
CA ALA A 35 -10.42 11.88 -9.41
C ALA A 35 -10.31 10.87 -8.26
N LEU A 36 -9.21 10.10 -8.20
CA LEU A 36 -8.97 9.14 -7.13
C LEU A 36 -8.78 9.83 -5.77
N LEU A 37 -8.08 10.96 -5.73
CA LEU A 37 -7.84 11.72 -4.49
C LEU A 37 -9.11 12.34 -3.89
N ASP A 38 -10.21 12.41 -4.65
CA ASP A 38 -11.51 12.82 -4.13
C ASP A 38 -12.25 11.72 -3.35
N VAL A 39 -11.79 10.44 -3.46
CA VAL A 39 -12.49 9.29 -2.87
C VAL A 39 -11.63 8.47 -1.89
N VAL A 40 -10.28 8.54 -1.99
CA VAL A 40 -9.40 7.78 -1.11
C VAL A 40 -9.00 8.56 0.14
N SER A 41 -8.61 7.86 1.19
CA SER A 41 -8.04 8.45 2.42
C SER A 41 -6.51 8.41 2.44
N SER A 42 -5.90 7.52 1.64
CA SER A 42 -4.44 7.37 1.54
C SER A 42 -3.98 7.20 0.10
N ALA A 43 -2.84 7.80 -0.25
CA ALA A 43 -2.22 7.75 -1.57
C ALA A 43 -0.82 7.15 -1.49
N ASN A 44 -0.58 6.07 -2.21
CA ASN A 44 0.74 5.46 -2.36
C ASN A 44 1.42 6.13 -3.56
N VAL A 45 2.29 7.11 -3.31
CA VAL A 45 2.87 7.94 -4.38
C VAL A 45 4.15 7.32 -4.90
N ALA A 46 4.18 7.07 -6.23
CA ALA A 46 5.34 6.51 -6.92
C ALA A 46 6.58 7.40 -6.75
N CYS A 47 7.73 6.77 -6.52
CA CYS A 47 8.97 7.41 -6.12
C CYS A 47 10.04 7.45 -7.24
N GLY A 48 9.64 7.29 -8.49
CA GLY A 48 10.51 7.45 -9.66
C GLY A 48 11.19 6.18 -10.18
N PHE A 49 11.15 5.05 -9.46
CA PHE A 49 11.87 3.83 -9.84
C PHE A 49 11.04 2.88 -10.72
N HIS A 50 9.76 2.73 -10.43
CA HIS A 50 8.85 1.96 -11.29
C HIS A 50 7.95 2.84 -12.15
N ALA A 51 7.68 4.04 -11.67
CA ALA A 51 6.84 5.06 -12.30
C ALA A 51 7.05 6.39 -11.59
N GLY A 52 6.44 7.46 -12.08
CA GLY A 52 6.48 8.79 -11.48
C GLY A 52 7.78 9.54 -11.78
N ASP A 53 7.70 10.62 -12.55
CA ASP A 53 8.80 11.57 -12.65
C ASP A 53 8.65 12.69 -11.60
N PRO A 54 9.68 13.55 -11.40
CA PRO A 54 9.61 14.62 -10.40
C PRO A 54 8.42 15.57 -10.56
N SER A 55 7.98 15.85 -11.79
CA SER A 55 6.84 16.74 -12.06
C SER A 55 5.51 16.08 -11.71
N VAL A 56 5.37 14.81 -12.05
CA VAL A 56 4.21 13.98 -11.68
C VAL A 56 4.12 13.88 -10.16
N MET A 57 5.23 13.51 -9.49
CA MET A 57 5.31 13.39 -8.04
C MET A 57 4.87 14.68 -7.35
N LEU A 58 5.43 15.83 -7.76
CA LEU A 58 5.09 17.13 -7.17
C LEU A 58 3.60 17.47 -7.34
N ARG A 59 3.05 17.20 -8.49
CA ARG A 59 1.62 17.45 -8.78
C ARG A 59 0.72 16.58 -7.92
N THR A 60 0.97 15.25 -7.86
CA THR A 60 0.20 14.32 -7.05
C THR A 60 0.27 14.67 -5.57
N LEU A 61 1.46 15.04 -5.06
CA LEU A 61 1.63 15.50 -3.68
C LEU A 61 0.87 16.80 -3.39
N SER A 62 0.85 17.74 -4.34
CA SER A 62 0.09 19.00 -4.18
C SER A 62 -1.42 18.73 -4.10
N TYR A 63 -1.93 17.81 -4.92
CA TYR A 63 -3.33 17.42 -4.88
C TYR A 63 -3.67 16.69 -3.58
N ALA A 64 -2.84 15.75 -3.14
CA ALA A 64 -3.03 15.05 -1.87
C ALA A 64 -3.05 16.02 -0.68
N ALA A 65 -2.11 16.98 -0.64
CA ALA A 65 -2.05 18.01 0.39
C ALA A 65 -3.32 18.85 0.45
N SER A 66 -3.82 19.29 -0.72
CA SER A 66 -5.02 20.14 -0.80
C SER A 66 -6.30 19.44 -0.33
N ARG A 67 -6.34 18.11 -0.36
CA ARG A 67 -7.48 17.29 0.03
C ARG A 67 -7.31 16.63 1.40
N GLY A 68 -6.15 16.81 2.04
CA GLY A 68 -5.85 16.18 3.34
C GLY A 68 -5.70 14.66 3.26
N VAL A 69 -5.40 14.12 2.07
CA VAL A 69 -5.15 12.68 1.85
C VAL A 69 -3.78 12.32 2.42
N MET A 70 -3.71 11.20 3.15
CA MET A 70 -2.47 10.70 3.74
C MET A 70 -1.53 10.21 2.64
N VAL A 71 -0.23 10.55 2.74
CA VAL A 71 0.76 10.17 1.74
C VAL A 71 1.64 9.04 2.26
N GLY A 72 1.81 8.01 1.43
CA GLY A 72 2.77 6.93 1.58
C GLY A 72 3.79 6.89 0.45
N ALA A 73 5.00 6.44 0.75
CA ALA A 73 6.05 6.23 -0.24
C ALA A 73 5.87 4.87 -0.93
N HIS A 74 5.61 4.90 -2.23
CA HIS A 74 5.40 3.69 -3.04
C HIS A 74 6.72 3.25 -3.67
N VAL A 75 7.55 2.62 -2.85
CA VAL A 75 8.92 2.23 -3.20
C VAL A 75 8.95 0.93 -4.00
N ALA A 76 9.89 0.82 -4.95
CA ALA A 76 9.96 -0.32 -5.85
C ALA A 76 11.41 -0.62 -6.24
N TYR A 77 11.62 -1.76 -6.91
CA TYR A 77 12.84 -1.99 -7.66
C TYR A 77 13.03 -0.96 -8.80
N ARG A 78 14.27 -0.75 -9.22
CA ARG A 78 14.60 0.05 -10.41
C ARG A 78 14.15 -0.63 -11.70
N ASP A 79 12.87 -0.61 -11.96
CA ASP A 79 12.30 -1.31 -13.10
C ASP A 79 11.22 -0.47 -13.81
N LEU A 80 11.60 0.71 -14.29
CA LEU A 80 10.69 1.60 -15.01
C LEU A 80 10.05 0.90 -16.23
N ALA A 81 10.86 0.18 -17.02
CA ALA A 81 10.36 -0.52 -18.22
C ALA A 81 9.44 -1.70 -17.91
N GLY A 82 9.55 -2.32 -16.74
CA GLY A 82 8.67 -3.40 -16.28
C GLY A 82 7.63 -2.95 -15.27
N PHE A 83 7.53 -1.63 -15.05
CA PHE A 83 6.59 -1.06 -14.08
C PHE A 83 6.77 -1.66 -12.67
N GLY A 84 8.01 -1.93 -12.26
CA GLY A 84 8.30 -2.54 -10.96
C GLY A 84 7.77 -3.96 -10.78
N ARG A 85 7.31 -4.63 -11.86
CA ARG A 85 6.67 -5.95 -11.77
C ARG A 85 7.59 -7.11 -12.11
N ARG A 86 8.85 -6.83 -12.43
CA ARG A 86 9.90 -7.83 -12.61
C ARG A 86 10.75 -7.92 -11.36
N TYR A 87 11.10 -9.14 -10.96
CA TYR A 87 12.05 -9.36 -9.88
C TYR A 87 13.44 -8.84 -10.30
N VAL A 88 14.09 -8.12 -9.39
CA VAL A 88 15.47 -7.68 -9.52
C VAL A 88 16.28 -8.31 -8.39
N ASP A 89 17.37 -8.97 -8.76
CA ASP A 89 18.28 -9.63 -7.81
C ASP A 89 19.28 -8.61 -7.28
N GLU A 90 18.80 -7.76 -6.38
CA GLU A 90 19.63 -6.76 -5.71
C GLU A 90 20.20 -7.32 -4.41
N SER A 91 21.42 -6.94 -4.09
CA SER A 91 21.97 -7.18 -2.77
C SER A 91 21.17 -6.41 -1.69
N PRO A 92 21.13 -6.89 -0.44
CA PRO A 92 20.44 -6.19 0.64
C PRO A 92 20.89 -4.73 0.81
N ASP A 93 22.16 -4.45 0.63
CA ASP A 93 22.72 -3.10 0.77
C ASP A 93 22.27 -2.17 -0.37
N GLU A 94 22.23 -2.69 -1.61
CA GLU A 94 21.72 -1.94 -2.77
C GLU A 94 20.22 -1.65 -2.60
N LEU A 95 19.42 -2.66 -2.28
CA LEU A 95 18.00 -2.49 -2.04
C LEU A 95 17.71 -1.50 -0.91
N LYS A 96 18.46 -1.59 0.20
CA LYS A 96 18.36 -0.63 1.30
C LYS A 96 18.62 0.81 0.82
N ALA A 97 19.70 1.02 0.07
CA ALA A 97 20.04 2.34 -0.46
C ALA A 97 18.96 2.86 -1.42
N ASP A 98 18.41 2.00 -2.25
CA ASP A 98 17.36 2.33 -3.21
C ASP A 98 16.04 2.72 -2.52
N VAL A 99 15.64 2.00 -1.50
CA VAL A 99 14.45 2.32 -0.71
C VAL A 99 14.65 3.62 0.07
N MET A 100 15.81 3.82 0.69
CA MET A 100 16.14 5.08 1.38
C MET A 100 16.07 6.28 0.44
N TYR A 101 16.64 6.16 -0.76
CA TYR A 101 16.61 7.22 -1.76
C TYR A 101 15.18 7.61 -2.12
N GLN A 102 14.33 6.61 -2.39
CA GLN A 102 12.93 6.80 -2.78
C GLN A 102 12.13 7.51 -1.68
N ILE A 103 12.25 7.06 -0.43
CA ILE A 103 11.56 7.68 0.70
C ILE A 103 12.05 9.13 0.89
N ALA A 104 13.36 9.36 0.92
CA ALA A 104 13.94 10.67 1.14
C ALA A 104 13.58 11.67 0.04
N ALA A 105 13.55 11.24 -1.23
CA ALA A 105 13.12 12.06 -2.35
C ALA A 105 11.66 12.49 -2.20
N LEU A 106 10.76 11.54 -1.91
CA LEU A 106 9.35 11.83 -1.73
C LEU A 106 9.11 12.75 -0.53
N GLU A 107 9.78 12.51 0.60
CA GLU A 107 9.66 13.37 1.79
C GLU A 107 10.11 14.81 1.52
N GLY A 108 11.23 14.99 0.81
CA GLY A 108 11.71 16.32 0.44
C GLY A 108 10.69 17.08 -0.39
N MET A 109 10.09 16.41 -1.37
CA MET A 109 9.06 16.99 -2.23
C MET A 109 7.74 17.21 -1.49
N ALA A 110 7.32 16.27 -0.65
CA ALA A 110 6.11 16.41 0.15
C ALA A 110 6.15 17.64 1.06
N ARG A 111 7.28 17.85 1.75
CA ARG A 111 7.48 19.04 2.59
C ARG A 111 7.36 20.35 1.82
N SER A 112 7.80 20.40 0.57
CA SER A 112 7.73 21.64 -0.24
C SER A 112 6.29 22.08 -0.56
N VAL A 113 5.33 21.18 -0.46
CA VAL A 113 3.89 21.45 -0.70
C VAL A 113 3.04 21.32 0.57
N GLY A 114 3.65 21.21 1.75
CA GLY A 114 2.94 21.12 3.02
C GLY A 114 2.37 19.73 3.34
N ALA A 115 2.74 18.70 2.57
CA ALA A 115 2.42 17.31 2.85
C ALA A 115 3.50 16.63 3.72
N GLN A 116 3.16 15.46 4.27
CA GLN A 116 4.07 14.60 5.03
C GLN A 116 3.90 13.15 4.61
N VAL A 117 5.01 12.46 4.39
CA VAL A 117 5.00 11.00 4.25
C VAL A 117 4.73 10.36 5.61
N ARG A 118 3.81 9.41 5.68
CA ARG A 118 3.36 8.77 6.91
C ARG A 118 3.64 7.28 6.97
N TYR A 119 3.76 6.65 5.82
CA TYR A 119 4.00 5.22 5.71
C TYR A 119 4.75 4.89 4.41
N VAL A 120 5.22 3.66 4.33
CA VAL A 120 5.84 3.08 3.14
C VAL A 120 5.00 1.89 2.70
N LYS A 121 4.65 1.85 1.43
CA LYS A 121 4.02 0.70 0.77
C LYS A 121 4.92 0.25 -0.38
N PRO A 122 5.59 -0.89 -0.28
CA PRO A 122 6.33 -1.42 -1.41
C PRO A 122 5.42 -1.74 -2.60
N HIS A 123 5.95 -1.60 -3.82
CA HIS A 123 5.21 -1.84 -5.06
C HIS A 123 5.58 -3.17 -5.70
N GLY A 124 4.62 -3.77 -6.38
CA GLY A 124 4.79 -4.78 -7.42
C GLY A 124 5.62 -6.00 -7.00
N ALA A 125 6.73 -6.24 -7.72
CA ALA A 125 7.56 -7.41 -7.47
C ALA A 125 8.26 -7.35 -6.11
N LEU A 126 8.69 -6.17 -5.66
CA LEU A 126 9.27 -5.98 -4.33
C LEU A 126 8.25 -6.34 -3.24
N TYR A 127 7.02 -5.81 -3.34
CA TYR A 127 5.93 -6.13 -2.42
C TYR A 127 5.73 -7.64 -2.26
N ASN A 128 5.58 -8.35 -3.40
CA ASN A 128 5.34 -9.78 -3.38
C ASN A 128 6.56 -10.58 -2.90
N ARG A 129 7.78 -10.09 -3.15
CA ARG A 129 9.01 -10.78 -2.75
C ARG A 129 9.20 -10.76 -1.24
N ILE A 130 9.05 -9.62 -0.61
CA ILE A 130 9.28 -9.44 0.84
C ILE A 130 8.21 -10.06 1.74
N VAL A 131 7.18 -10.63 1.14
CA VAL A 131 6.21 -11.49 1.85
C VAL A 131 6.90 -12.73 2.40
N ARG A 132 7.92 -13.26 1.69
CA ARG A 132 8.60 -14.54 2.01
C ARG A 132 10.11 -14.44 2.09
N ASP A 133 10.72 -13.45 1.46
CA ASP A 133 12.17 -13.26 1.43
C ASP A 133 12.64 -12.43 2.64
N GLU A 134 13.28 -13.09 3.58
CA GLU A 134 13.72 -12.49 4.84
C GLU A 134 14.83 -11.46 4.63
N SER A 135 15.75 -11.72 3.68
CA SER A 135 16.88 -10.84 3.41
C SER A 135 16.43 -9.50 2.83
N GLN A 136 15.60 -9.53 1.78
CA GLN A 136 15.09 -8.30 1.18
C GLN A 136 14.07 -7.59 2.09
N ALA A 137 13.27 -8.34 2.86
CA ALA A 137 12.38 -7.77 3.86
C ALA A 137 13.16 -7.01 4.95
N ALA A 138 14.26 -7.56 5.44
CA ALA A 138 15.12 -6.89 6.41
C ALA A 138 15.74 -5.61 5.84
N ALA A 139 16.20 -5.63 4.58
CA ALA A 139 16.75 -4.44 3.90
C ALA A 139 15.71 -3.30 3.81
N VAL A 140 14.46 -3.63 3.46
CA VAL A 140 13.37 -2.64 3.42
C VAL A 140 13.09 -2.07 4.82
N VAL A 141 13.00 -2.91 5.85
CA VAL A 141 12.76 -2.46 7.24
C VAL A 141 13.89 -1.56 7.74
N GLU A 142 15.14 -1.94 7.48
CA GLU A 142 16.29 -1.13 7.85
C GLU A 142 16.33 0.21 7.11
N ALA A 143 15.96 0.23 5.82
CA ALA A 143 15.86 1.46 5.04
C ALA A 143 14.84 2.43 5.67
N ILE A 144 13.64 1.96 5.96
CA ILE A 144 12.58 2.76 6.59
C ILE A 144 13.09 3.35 7.92
N ARG A 145 13.64 2.52 8.81
CA ARG A 145 14.17 2.98 10.10
C ARG A 145 15.29 3.99 9.98
N SER A 146 16.13 3.84 8.96
CA SER A 146 17.28 4.72 8.74
C SER A 146 16.84 6.10 8.27
N VAL A 147 15.72 6.21 7.57
CA VAL A 147 15.16 7.51 7.13
C VAL A 147 14.32 8.13 8.25
N ASP A 148 13.29 7.43 8.71
CA ASP A 148 12.44 7.89 9.82
C ASP A 148 11.76 6.68 10.49
N ALA A 149 12.13 6.41 11.73
CA ALA A 149 11.56 5.32 12.53
C ALA A 149 10.09 5.55 12.95
N SER A 150 9.52 6.72 12.70
CA SER A 150 8.10 7.01 12.94
C SER A 150 7.18 6.58 11.79
N LEU A 151 7.74 6.29 10.61
CA LEU A 151 7.00 5.78 9.46
C LEU A 151 6.42 4.40 9.76
N ALA A 152 5.21 4.18 9.27
CA ALA A 152 4.61 2.84 9.26
C ALA A 152 4.98 2.10 7.98
N ILE A 153 4.77 0.77 7.97
CA ILE A 153 4.74 -0.01 6.74
C ILE A 153 3.34 -0.55 6.51
N LEU A 154 2.87 -0.45 5.26
CA LEU A 154 1.62 -1.05 4.80
C LEU A 154 1.96 -2.29 3.97
N THR A 155 1.44 -3.45 4.40
CA THR A 155 1.73 -4.75 3.79
C THR A 155 0.58 -5.72 4.02
N GLN A 156 0.54 -6.83 3.29
CA GLN A 156 -0.48 -7.85 3.50
C GLN A 156 -0.30 -8.58 4.85
N PRO A 157 -1.38 -9.08 5.46
CA PRO A 157 -1.30 -9.89 6.66
C PRO A 157 -0.38 -11.10 6.49
N GLY A 158 0.37 -11.44 7.56
CA GLY A 158 1.25 -12.62 7.57
C GLY A 158 2.58 -12.47 6.81
N ALA A 159 2.85 -11.32 6.19
CA ALA A 159 4.10 -11.07 5.48
C ALA A 159 5.32 -11.06 6.42
N VAL A 160 6.44 -11.63 5.95
CA VAL A 160 7.73 -11.62 6.67
C VAL A 160 8.16 -10.20 6.98
N VAL A 161 8.01 -9.27 6.03
CA VAL A 161 8.36 -7.86 6.24
C VAL A 161 7.56 -7.23 7.38
N GLY A 162 6.28 -7.55 7.54
CA GLY A 162 5.45 -7.05 8.64
C GLY A 162 5.95 -7.56 9.99
N ARG A 163 6.29 -8.86 10.08
CA ARG A 163 6.89 -9.44 11.29
C ARG A 163 8.21 -8.76 11.66
N LEU A 164 9.12 -8.58 10.69
CA LEU A 164 10.41 -7.94 10.92
C LEU A 164 10.25 -6.45 11.28
N ALA A 165 9.32 -5.75 10.66
CA ALA A 165 9.01 -4.35 10.96
C ALA A 165 8.52 -4.20 12.41
N ALA A 166 7.59 -5.05 12.84
CA ALA A 166 7.09 -5.04 14.22
C ALA A 166 8.21 -5.34 15.24
N GLN A 167 9.07 -6.32 14.96
CA GLN A 167 10.24 -6.64 15.79
C GLN A 167 11.24 -5.47 15.86
N ALA A 168 11.32 -4.69 14.79
CA ALA A 168 12.17 -3.50 14.70
C ALA A 168 11.54 -2.24 15.32
N GLY A 169 10.31 -2.32 15.85
CA GLY A 169 9.59 -1.22 16.49
C GLY A 169 8.84 -0.30 15.53
N LEU A 170 8.71 -0.65 14.24
CA LEU A 170 7.88 0.08 13.30
C LEU A 170 6.40 -0.29 13.49
N ARG A 171 5.51 0.66 13.21
CA ARG A 171 4.08 0.39 13.09
C ARG A 171 3.82 -0.38 11.79
N VAL A 172 2.96 -1.41 11.89
CA VAL A 172 2.55 -2.22 10.74
C VAL A 172 1.06 -2.05 10.55
N PHE A 173 0.66 -1.72 9.34
CA PHE A 173 -0.73 -1.75 8.90
C PHE A 173 -0.89 -2.86 7.86
N HIS A 174 -2.02 -3.53 7.93
CA HIS A 174 -2.36 -4.60 7.00
C HIS A 174 -3.35 -4.11 5.96
N GLU A 175 -3.07 -4.43 4.68
CA GLU A 175 -3.99 -4.11 3.60
C GLU A 175 -4.68 -5.35 3.03
N ALA A 176 -5.90 -5.14 2.55
CA ALA A 176 -6.63 -6.04 1.68
C ALA A 176 -6.74 -5.47 0.27
N PHE A 177 -7.02 -6.32 -0.69
CA PHE A 177 -7.19 -5.93 -2.10
C PHE A 177 -8.60 -6.24 -2.55
N ALA A 178 -9.37 -5.19 -2.79
CA ALA A 178 -10.77 -5.28 -3.16
C ALA A 178 -10.99 -6.03 -4.48
N ASP A 179 -10.11 -5.77 -5.46
CA ASP A 179 -10.18 -6.24 -6.84
C ASP A 179 -9.36 -7.52 -7.11
N ARG A 180 -8.81 -8.17 -6.05
CA ARG A 180 -7.92 -9.33 -6.21
C ARG A 180 -8.55 -10.60 -5.66
N ALA A 181 -8.38 -11.70 -6.39
CA ALA A 181 -8.70 -13.02 -5.87
C ALA A 181 -7.64 -13.49 -4.86
N TYR A 182 -8.08 -14.26 -3.88
CA TYR A 182 -7.27 -14.80 -2.81
C TYR A 182 -7.17 -16.32 -2.90
N ASN A 183 -6.03 -16.88 -2.50
CA ASN A 183 -5.85 -18.29 -2.24
C ASN A 183 -6.36 -18.64 -0.83
N VAL A 184 -6.53 -19.93 -0.54
CA VAL A 184 -6.97 -20.44 0.78
C VAL A 184 -6.00 -20.10 1.92
N ASP A 185 -4.74 -19.81 1.61
CA ASP A 185 -3.72 -19.40 2.58
C ASP A 185 -3.69 -17.88 2.82
N GLY A 186 -4.65 -17.13 2.27
CA GLY A 186 -4.75 -15.67 2.39
C GLY A 186 -3.79 -14.91 1.47
N THR A 187 -3.02 -15.58 0.61
CA THR A 187 -2.17 -14.90 -0.38
C THR A 187 -2.96 -14.54 -1.64
N LEU A 188 -2.45 -13.56 -2.40
CA LEU A 188 -3.09 -13.16 -3.65
C LEU A 188 -2.86 -14.18 -4.76
N VAL A 189 -3.89 -14.45 -5.55
CA VAL A 189 -3.77 -15.25 -6.77
C VAL A 189 -2.87 -14.54 -7.76
N SER A 190 -1.98 -15.29 -8.43
CA SER A 190 -1.08 -14.72 -9.42
C SER A 190 -1.84 -14.04 -10.56
N ARG A 191 -1.50 -12.80 -10.90
CA ARG A 191 -2.11 -12.04 -12.04
C ARG A 191 -1.97 -12.76 -13.40
N ARG A 192 -1.15 -13.81 -13.49
CA ARG A 192 -1.00 -14.63 -14.70
C ARG A 192 -2.12 -15.66 -14.88
N LEU A 193 -2.90 -15.89 -13.83
CA LEU A 193 -4.03 -16.83 -13.86
C LEU A 193 -5.32 -16.09 -14.22
N PRO A 194 -6.25 -16.77 -14.89
CA PRO A 194 -7.60 -16.25 -15.10
C PRO A 194 -8.24 -15.90 -13.74
N ASP A 195 -9.17 -14.96 -13.76
CA ASP A 195 -9.97 -14.55 -12.60
C ASP A 195 -9.17 -14.05 -11.38
N ALA A 196 -7.86 -13.78 -11.56
CA ALA A 196 -7.02 -13.20 -10.52
C ALA A 196 -7.38 -11.73 -10.19
N VAL A 197 -8.04 -11.05 -11.11
CA VAL A 197 -8.51 -9.66 -10.96
C VAL A 197 -10.01 -9.62 -11.21
N ILE A 198 -10.74 -9.02 -10.28
CA ILE A 198 -12.19 -8.85 -10.33
C ILE A 198 -12.47 -7.50 -10.96
N ALA A 199 -13.19 -7.49 -12.07
CA ALA A 199 -13.45 -6.30 -12.87
C ALA A 199 -14.83 -5.67 -12.64
N ASP A 200 -15.78 -6.40 -12.07
CA ASP A 200 -17.12 -5.89 -11.80
C ASP A 200 -17.13 -4.98 -10.57
N PRO A 201 -17.41 -3.66 -10.71
CA PRO A 201 -17.43 -2.74 -9.59
C PRO A 201 -18.43 -3.11 -8.48
N ALA A 202 -19.56 -3.72 -8.84
CA ALA A 202 -20.58 -4.13 -7.86
C ALA A 202 -20.08 -5.31 -7.00
N GLU A 203 -19.39 -6.25 -7.62
CA GLU A 203 -18.74 -7.35 -6.91
C GLU A 203 -17.63 -6.83 -6.01
N VAL A 204 -16.77 -5.93 -6.51
CA VAL A 204 -15.70 -5.31 -5.73
C VAL A 204 -16.26 -4.61 -4.50
N ALA A 205 -17.31 -3.79 -4.65
CA ALA A 205 -17.96 -3.10 -3.53
C ALA A 205 -18.53 -4.07 -2.48
N ALA A 206 -19.20 -5.14 -2.91
CA ALA A 206 -19.73 -6.16 -2.01
C ALA A 206 -18.61 -6.87 -1.23
N ARG A 207 -17.48 -7.14 -1.88
CA ARG A 207 -16.30 -7.75 -1.25
C ARG A 207 -15.67 -6.84 -0.19
N VAL A 208 -15.56 -5.53 -0.47
CA VAL A 208 -15.07 -4.55 0.52
C VAL A 208 -15.96 -4.55 1.76
N LEU A 209 -17.28 -4.51 1.58
CA LEU A 209 -18.21 -4.59 2.72
C LEU A 209 -18.00 -5.86 3.55
N ARG A 210 -17.80 -7.00 2.89
CA ARG A 210 -17.52 -8.26 3.58
C ARG A 210 -16.19 -8.22 4.33
N MET A 211 -15.12 -7.72 3.71
CA MET A 211 -13.82 -7.56 4.34
C MET A 211 -13.88 -6.67 5.59
N VAL A 212 -14.67 -5.59 5.53
CA VAL A 212 -14.80 -4.62 6.63
C VAL A 212 -15.74 -5.11 7.73
N CYS A 213 -16.88 -5.67 7.37
CA CYS A 213 -17.94 -6.02 8.33
C CYS A 213 -17.77 -7.42 8.93
N GLU A 214 -17.29 -8.37 8.12
CA GLU A 214 -17.20 -9.79 8.49
C GLU A 214 -15.75 -10.21 8.76
N HIS A 215 -14.75 -9.36 8.42
CA HIS A 215 -13.32 -9.65 8.54
C HIS A 215 -12.91 -10.93 7.81
N GLU A 216 -13.45 -11.13 6.60
CA GLU A 216 -13.19 -12.31 5.81
C GLU A 216 -13.24 -12.03 4.30
N VAL A 217 -12.68 -12.93 3.52
CA VAL A 217 -12.73 -12.93 2.07
C VAL A 217 -13.05 -14.34 1.57
N VAL A 218 -13.71 -14.44 0.41
CA VAL A 218 -13.91 -15.71 -0.27
C VAL A 218 -12.73 -15.96 -1.20
N ALA A 219 -12.01 -17.06 -0.97
CA ALA A 219 -10.92 -17.51 -1.83
C ALA A 219 -11.46 -18.02 -3.19
N ILE A 220 -10.57 -18.17 -4.17
CA ILE A 220 -10.92 -18.56 -5.54
C ILE A 220 -11.61 -19.93 -5.63
N ASP A 221 -11.42 -20.80 -4.66
CA ASP A 221 -12.06 -22.11 -4.56
C ASP A 221 -13.38 -22.10 -3.77
N GLY A 222 -13.82 -20.92 -3.30
CA GLY A 222 -15.03 -20.75 -2.51
C GLY A 222 -14.82 -20.84 -0.99
N THR A 223 -13.63 -21.14 -0.51
CA THR A 223 -13.34 -21.19 0.93
C THR A 223 -13.38 -19.81 1.54
N VAL A 224 -14.01 -19.67 2.72
CA VAL A 224 -13.99 -18.43 3.52
C VAL A 224 -12.68 -18.36 4.30
N VAL A 225 -11.94 -17.27 4.12
CA VAL A 225 -10.64 -17.04 4.74
C VAL A 225 -10.74 -15.80 5.64
N PRO A 226 -10.35 -15.87 6.94
CA PRO A 226 -10.26 -14.71 7.80
C PRO A 226 -9.28 -13.67 7.25
N LEU A 227 -9.67 -12.40 7.25
CA LEU A 227 -8.86 -11.30 6.75
C LEU A 227 -9.06 -10.07 7.62
N ASN A 228 -8.04 -9.74 8.42
CA ASN A 228 -8.01 -8.50 9.19
C ASN A 228 -7.15 -7.49 8.44
N ALA A 229 -7.76 -6.41 8.00
CA ALA A 229 -7.09 -5.33 7.30
C ALA A 229 -7.42 -3.97 7.94
N ASP A 230 -6.43 -3.09 7.93
CA ASP A 230 -6.54 -1.70 8.35
C ASP A 230 -6.85 -0.78 7.17
N SER A 231 -6.52 -1.24 5.95
CA SER A 231 -6.67 -0.52 4.68
C SER A 231 -7.11 -1.45 3.55
N VAL A 232 -7.86 -0.92 2.57
CA VAL A 232 -8.28 -1.61 1.36
C VAL A 232 -7.89 -0.80 0.13
#